data_c63ecf6fd7732495ba65f3b61cb384e3
#
_entry.id   c63ecf6fd7732495ba65f3b61cb384e3
#
_cell.length_a   1.000
_cell.length_b   1.000
_cell.length_c   1.000
_cell.angle_alpha   90.00
_cell.angle_beta   90.00
_cell.angle_gamma   90.00
#
_symmetry.space_group_name_H-M   'P 1'
#
loop_
_entity.id
_entity.type
_entity.pdbx_description
1 polymer ?
#
loop_
_entity_poly.entity_id
_entity_poly.type
_entity_poly.pdbx_seq_one_letter_code
_entity_poly.pdbx_strand_id
1 'polypeptide(L)'
;ALSIATDTWISEIFASAIAGEKKADDMVILAVGGYGRRELAPHSDLDILLVHKSVKNVSDIASKIWYPIWDAGVKLGHAVRTPKETIQLCGTDLDTATALVTARVIAGNQSLGTEIINGAAESWRKRGREWLVELHQRILDRYVKDGEVAFLLEPNLKEGLGGLRDIHALQWAVMAGLDLSADDRRQLELCNEVLLGARVALHRHTARASEILRLEDQGPVAVLSRYASDDALMAAIAEVGRKVAWIADEAWAQLDPPADRSPIPQLVAPGVQLIDGEIHIAEDIDIAEDPTLLLRVATAAARAGVRIDRSSLDRLGDASPVWPDPWPAGASDDLVALLLEGQAAIPVLEALDQRNLLVRVLPEWAPVRSKPQRNAFHRYTVDRHLWQTVANAAELVHRVLRPDLLVIGALFHDIGKGYPGDHTEVGVEMFATIGPRMGLSDADTAVVISLIEHHLLLADTATRRDLSDDATITMVTNKLGSTLVLDLLHALTQADSLATGPSAWSEWKAE
;
A
#
# COMPACT_ATOMS: atom_id res chain seq x y z
N ALA A 1 16.57 7.13 19.71
CA ALA A 1 17.44 8.16 20.35
C ALA A 1 16.58 9.33 20.88
N LEU A 2 15.77 10.02 20.02
CA LEU A 2 14.97 11.21 20.43
C LEU A 2 14.05 10.92 21.61
N SER A 3 13.25 9.84 21.56
CA SER A 3 12.34 9.49 22.65
C SER A 3 13.05 9.26 23.99
N ILE A 4 14.27 8.70 23.96
CA ILE A 4 15.06 8.48 25.21
C ILE A 4 15.54 9.84 25.79
N ALA A 5 16.02 10.75 24.95
CA ALA A 5 16.41 12.10 25.40
C ALA A 5 15.21 12.86 25.97
N THR A 6 14.06 12.73 25.32
CA THR A 6 12.80 13.33 25.81
C THR A 6 12.35 12.72 27.13
N ASP A 7 12.50 11.40 27.33
CA ASP A 7 12.17 10.74 28.59
C ASP A 7 12.99 11.32 29.75
N THR A 8 14.30 11.50 29.56
CA THR A 8 15.18 12.10 30.59
C THR A 8 14.72 13.52 30.92
N TRP A 9 14.48 14.35 29.90
CA TRP A 9 14.04 15.74 30.08
C TRP A 9 12.70 15.84 30.81
N ILE A 10 11.69 15.06 30.41
CA ILE A 10 10.39 15.04 31.07
C ILE A 10 10.48 14.52 32.50
N SER A 11 11.34 13.53 32.76
CA SER A 11 11.57 13.01 34.11
C SER A 11 12.17 14.06 35.03
N GLU A 12 13.11 14.89 34.55
CA GLU A 12 13.71 15.99 35.30
C GLU A 12 12.69 17.10 35.60
N ILE A 13 11.87 17.47 34.62
CA ILE A 13 10.77 18.45 34.79
C ILE A 13 9.79 17.93 35.86
N PHE A 14 9.38 16.68 35.76
CA PHE A 14 8.45 16.07 36.71
C PHE A 14 9.04 16.05 38.13
N ALA A 15 10.27 15.60 38.28
CA ALA A 15 10.95 15.57 39.58
C ALA A 15 11.02 16.98 40.23
N SER A 16 11.29 18.01 39.43
CA SER A 16 11.28 19.39 39.88
C SER A 16 9.86 19.86 40.28
N ALA A 17 8.84 19.50 39.50
CA ALA A 17 7.46 19.93 39.75
C ALA A 17 6.87 19.34 41.02
N ILE A 18 7.28 18.11 41.43
CA ILE A 18 6.80 17.41 42.62
C ILE A 18 7.72 17.57 43.83
N ALA A 19 8.79 18.35 43.72
CA ALA A 19 9.74 18.54 44.82
C ALA A 19 9.04 19.15 46.04
N GLY A 20 9.12 18.43 47.17
CA GLY A 20 8.45 18.81 48.44
C GLY A 20 6.97 18.47 48.53
N GLU A 21 6.40 17.83 47.52
CA GLU A 21 5.00 17.40 47.55
C GLU A 21 4.84 16.12 48.41
N LYS A 22 3.93 16.17 49.43
CA LYS A 22 3.69 15.05 50.34
C LYS A 22 3.06 13.87 49.64
N LYS A 23 2.41 14.05 48.51
CA LYS A 23 1.75 13.03 47.68
C LYS A 23 2.44 12.77 46.37
N ALA A 24 3.76 12.92 46.33
CA ALA A 24 4.57 12.64 45.14
C ALA A 24 4.32 11.20 44.62
N ASP A 25 4.23 10.22 45.52
CA ASP A 25 3.97 8.82 45.20
C ASP A 25 2.54 8.53 44.68
N ASP A 26 1.63 9.50 44.75
CA ASP A 26 0.28 9.38 44.23
C ASP A 26 0.17 9.84 42.77
N MET A 27 1.29 10.07 42.10
CA MET A 27 1.34 10.62 40.71
C MET A 27 2.24 9.81 39.80
N VAL A 28 1.88 9.79 38.50
CA VAL A 28 2.68 9.18 37.43
C VAL A 28 2.48 9.93 36.13
N ILE A 29 3.54 10.08 35.35
CA ILE A 29 3.50 10.54 33.96
C ILE A 29 3.61 9.35 33.02
N LEU A 30 2.68 9.28 32.08
CA LEU A 30 2.65 8.32 30.98
C LEU A 30 2.93 9.03 29.67
N ALA A 31 3.81 8.48 28.84
CA ALA A 31 3.87 8.78 27.41
C ALA A 31 2.75 8.01 26.72
N VAL A 32 2.02 8.65 25.84
CA VAL A 32 0.93 8.05 25.07
C VAL A 32 1.12 8.32 23.56
N GLY A 33 0.33 7.69 22.71
CA GLY A 33 0.40 7.89 21.27
C GLY A 33 1.77 7.57 20.67
N GLY A 34 2.27 8.39 19.75
CA GLY A 34 3.58 8.24 19.10
C GLY A 34 4.75 8.28 20.09
N TYR A 35 4.62 9.08 21.14
CA TYR A 35 5.62 9.14 22.21
C TYR A 35 5.62 7.86 23.05
N GLY A 36 4.43 7.30 23.33
CA GLY A 36 4.30 6.00 24.00
C GLY A 36 5.01 4.87 23.25
N ARG A 37 4.86 4.82 21.92
CA ARG A 37 5.50 3.83 21.03
C ARG A 37 6.98 4.09 20.74
N ARG A 38 7.57 5.18 21.26
CA ARG A 38 8.95 5.62 21.00
C ARG A 38 9.23 6.03 19.54
N GLU A 39 8.23 6.52 18.85
CA GLU A 39 8.25 6.91 17.43
C GLU A 39 8.24 8.43 17.21
N LEU A 40 8.87 9.19 18.14
CA LEU A 40 8.98 10.63 17.98
C LEU A 40 9.83 10.99 16.75
N ALA A 41 9.28 11.81 15.86
CA ALA A 41 10.04 12.56 14.87
C ALA A 41 10.35 13.98 15.41
N PRO A 42 11.33 14.70 14.84
CA PRO A 42 11.82 15.95 15.42
C PRO A 42 10.77 17.04 15.72
N HIS A 43 9.71 17.08 14.95
CA HIS A 43 8.62 18.06 15.10
C HIS A 43 7.27 17.42 15.45
N SER A 44 7.28 16.18 15.97
CA SER A 44 6.06 15.52 16.47
C SER A 44 5.54 16.21 17.70
N ASP A 45 4.23 16.20 17.85
CA ASP A 45 3.59 16.56 19.11
C ASP A 45 4.02 15.58 20.21
N LEU A 46 4.11 16.09 21.44
CA LEU A 46 4.46 15.31 22.62
C LEU A 46 3.18 15.02 23.40
N ASP A 47 2.74 13.74 23.39
CA ASP A 47 1.52 13.33 24.06
C ASP A 47 1.81 12.75 25.45
N ILE A 48 1.32 13.44 26.49
CA ILE A 48 1.59 13.10 27.90
C ILE A 48 0.29 13.05 28.71
N LEU A 49 0.17 12.04 29.56
CA LEU A 49 -0.91 11.94 30.53
C LEU A 49 -0.34 11.94 31.96
N LEU A 50 -0.74 12.95 32.76
CA LEU A 50 -0.51 12.98 34.20
C LEU A 50 -1.68 12.27 34.90
N VAL A 51 -1.39 11.18 35.61
CA VAL A 51 -2.40 10.48 36.42
C VAL A 51 -2.10 10.68 37.90
N HIS A 52 -3.17 10.93 38.69
CA HIS A 52 -3.02 11.22 40.12
C HIS A 52 -4.12 10.60 40.99
N LYS A 53 -3.76 10.17 42.19
CA LYS A 53 -4.71 9.68 43.23
C LYS A 53 -5.18 10.85 44.12
N SER A 54 -6.17 11.63 43.64
CA SER A 54 -6.82 12.70 44.42
C SER A 54 -5.85 13.70 45.05
N VAL A 55 -4.86 14.20 44.27
CA VAL A 55 -3.94 15.25 44.69
C VAL A 55 -4.67 16.59 44.53
N LYS A 56 -4.77 17.41 45.62
CA LYS A 56 -5.60 18.62 45.66
C LYS A 56 -5.03 19.76 44.81
N ASN A 57 -3.70 19.90 44.73
CA ASN A 57 -2.98 20.95 44.01
C ASN A 57 -2.45 20.43 42.63
N VAL A 58 -3.09 19.43 42.05
CA VAL A 58 -2.62 18.83 40.82
C VAL A 58 -2.55 19.81 39.63
N SER A 59 -3.41 20.83 39.61
CA SER A 59 -3.40 21.87 38.58
C SER A 59 -2.12 22.71 38.61
N ASP A 60 -1.62 23.02 39.81
CA ASP A 60 -0.36 23.77 39.98
C ASP A 60 0.84 22.91 39.58
N ILE A 61 0.81 21.66 39.94
CA ILE A 61 1.85 20.67 39.53
C ILE A 61 1.84 20.51 38.02
N ALA A 62 0.68 20.30 37.42
CA ALA A 62 0.51 20.19 35.98
C ALA A 62 1.06 21.40 35.26
N SER A 63 0.76 22.62 35.74
CA SER A 63 1.29 23.85 35.20
C SER A 63 2.83 23.91 35.22
N LYS A 64 3.44 23.50 36.35
CA LYS A 64 4.91 23.41 36.47
C LYS A 64 5.54 22.40 35.50
N ILE A 65 4.77 21.39 35.02
CA ILE A 65 5.23 20.45 34.01
C ILE A 65 5.04 21.00 32.61
N TRP A 66 3.87 21.62 32.32
CA TRP A 66 3.51 22.03 30.95
C TRP A 66 4.25 23.28 30.49
N TYR A 67 4.42 24.29 31.38
CA TYR A 67 5.08 25.54 31.00
C TYR A 67 6.49 25.37 30.46
N PRO A 68 7.40 24.61 31.09
CA PRO A 68 8.73 24.41 30.54
C PRO A 68 8.73 23.74 29.15
N ILE A 69 7.74 22.89 28.86
CA ILE A 69 7.59 22.23 27.56
C ILE A 69 7.14 23.24 26.51
N TRP A 70 6.15 24.08 26.82
CA TRP A 70 5.69 25.15 25.94
C TRP A 70 6.75 26.20 25.69
N ASP A 71 7.49 26.61 26.73
CA ASP A 71 8.57 27.57 26.62
C ASP A 71 9.71 27.06 25.73
N ALA A 72 9.92 25.74 25.66
CA ALA A 72 10.84 25.11 24.72
C ALA A 72 10.29 25.04 23.27
N GLY A 73 9.09 25.56 23.00
CA GLY A 73 8.46 25.56 21.67
C GLY A 73 7.93 24.20 21.22
N VAL A 74 7.81 23.24 22.13
CA VAL A 74 7.29 21.89 21.81
C VAL A 74 5.76 21.89 21.87
N LYS A 75 5.11 21.36 20.84
CA LYS A 75 3.67 21.13 20.87
C LYS A 75 3.35 20.00 21.83
N LEU A 76 2.39 20.25 22.73
CA LEU A 76 2.04 19.34 23.80
C LEU A 76 0.57 18.94 23.74
N GLY A 77 0.30 17.66 23.47
CA GLY A 77 -0.94 16.99 23.82
C GLY A 77 -0.88 16.56 25.28
N HIS A 78 -1.80 17.02 26.12
CA HIS A 78 -1.75 16.75 27.55
C HIS A 78 -3.12 16.54 28.15
N ALA A 79 -3.17 15.70 29.19
CA ALA A 79 -4.34 15.51 30.01
C ALA A 79 -3.92 15.26 31.47
N VAL A 80 -4.83 15.61 32.41
CA VAL A 80 -4.71 15.28 33.83
C VAL A 80 -5.94 14.50 34.22
N ARG A 81 -5.77 13.30 34.74
CA ARG A 81 -6.89 12.38 35.05
C ARG A 81 -6.62 11.59 36.32
N THR A 82 -7.69 11.15 36.95
CA THR A 82 -7.60 10.09 37.97
C THR A 82 -7.54 8.69 37.30
N PRO A 83 -7.08 7.64 38.01
CA PRO A 83 -7.10 6.27 37.47
C PRO A 83 -8.49 5.84 37.00
N LYS A 84 -9.53 6.17 37.76
CA LYS A 84 -10.92 5.82 37.45
C LYS A 84 -11.39 6.50 36.15
N GLU A 85 -11.16 7.78 35.99
CA GLU A 85 -11.50 8.52 34.77
C GLU A 85 -10.75 7.97 33.56
N THR A 86 -9.46 7.65 33.72
CA THR A 86 -8.63 7.11 32.66
C THR A 86 -9.19 5.78 32.14
N ILE A 87 -9.50 4.83 33.04
CA ILE A 87 -10.05 3.52 32.67
C ILE A 87 -11.48 3.63 32.10
N GLN A 88 -12.30 4.53 32.66
CA GLN A 88 -13.65 4.76 32.13
C GLN A 88 -13.61 5.28 30.68
N LEU A 89 -12.72 6.23 30.37
CA LEU A 89 -12.56 6.75 29.01
C LEU A 89 -12.02 5.70 28.05
N CYS A 90 -11.11 4.81 28.48
CA CYS A 90 -10.69 3.66 27.65
C CYS A 90 -11.86 2.76 27.22
N GLY A 91 -12.95 2.76 27.96
CA GLY A 91 -14.14 1.96 27.62
C GLY A 91 -15.12 2.67 26.68
N THR A 92 -14.92 3.96 26.38
CA THR A 92 -15.92 4.77 25.64
C THR A 92 -15.37 5.63 24.52
N ASP A 93 -14.04 5.82 24.47
CA ASP A 93 -13.38 6.68 23.51
C ASP A 93 -12.21 5.95 22.83
N LEU A 94 -12.29 5.74 21.53
CA LEU A 94 -11.33 4.94 20.76
C LEU A 94 -9.94 5.59 20.76
N ASP A 95 -9.86 6.93 20.70
CA ASP A 95 -8.58 7.64 20.65
C ASP A 95 -7.84 7.50 22.00
N THR A 96 -8.57 7.62 23.11
CA THR A 96 -8.01 7.36 24.45
C THR A 96 -7.60 5.89 24.62
N ALA A 97 -8.42 4.95 24.14
CA ALA A 97 -8.13 3.52 24.24
C ALA A 97 -6.84 3.15 23.48
N THR A 98 -6.72 3.55 22.21
CA THR A 98 -5.53 3.28 21.39
C THR A 98 -4.28 3.99 21.88
N ALA A 99 -4.41 5.21 22.43
CA ALA A 99 -3.30 5.94 23.03
C ALA A 99 -2.75 5.26 24.28
N LEU A 100 -3.64 4.71 25.12
CA LEU A 100 -3.26 4.08 26.40
C LEU A 100 -2.81 2.64 26.29
N VAL A 101 -3.29 1.89 25.30
CA VAL A 101 -2.88 0.49 25.10
C VAL A 101 -1.40 0.37 24.71
N THR A 102 -0.82 1.44 24.16
CA THR A 102 0.61 1.55 23.84
C THR A 102 1.36 2.54 24.75
N ALA A 103 0.76 2.91 25.88
CA ALA A 103 1.37 3.83 26.83
C ALA A 103 2.56 3.20 27.56
N ARG A 104 3.45 4.05 28.08
CA ARG A 104 4.54 3.65 28.95
C ARG A 104 4.78 4.69 30.05
N VAL A 105 5.28 4.24 31.18
CA VAL A 105 5.65 5.10 32.30
C VAL A 105 6.94 5.85 31.96
N ILE A 106 6.93 7.18 32.15
CA ILE A 106 8.13 8.03 32.05
C ILE A 106 8.70 8.29 33.43
N ALA A 107 7.87 8.76 34.37
CA ALA A 107 8.32 9.16 35.71
C ALA A 107 7.18 9.00 36.73
N GLY A 108 7.53 8.94 38.02
CA GLY A 108 6.60 8.82 39.11
C GLY A 108 6.31 7.38 39.56
N ASN A 109 5.13 7.12 40.07
CA ASN A 109 4.79 5.82 40.64
C ASN A 109 4.61 4.73 39.57
N GLN A 110 5.59 3.86 39.46
CA GLN A 110 5.63 2.73 38.51
C GLN A 110 4.46 1.76 38.68
N SER A 111 4.08 1.44 39.91
CA SER A 111 2.96 0.53 40.18
C SER A 111 1.64 1.12 39.68
N LEU A 112 1.40 2.40 39.95
CA LEU A 112 0.22 3.12 39.48
C LEU A 112 0.17 3.16 37.93
N GLY A 113 1.29 3.45 37.30
CA GLY A 113 1.37 3.47 35.83
C GLY A 113 1.12 2.08 35.23
N THR A 114 1.70 1.01 35.80
CA THR A 114 1.50 -0.34 35.34
C THR A 114 0.03 -0.81 35.55
N GLU A 115 -0.59 -0.44 36.67
CA GLU A 115 -2.01 -0.71 36.93
C GLU A 115 -2.91 -0.10 35.83
N ILE A 116 -2.65 1.15 35.47
CA ILE A 116 -3.42 1.85 34.42
C ILE A 116 -3.22 1.22 33.04
N ILE A 117 -1.97 0.95 32.66
CA ILE A 117 -1.66 0.33 31.37
C ILE A 117 -2.30 -1.05 31.26
N ASN A 118 -2.22 -1.87 32.31
CA ASN A 118 -2.85 -3.18 32.33
C ASN A 118 -4.39 -3.09 32.28
N GLY A 119 -4.97 -2.13 33.03
CA GLY A 119 -6.41 -1.88 33.00
C GLY A 119 -6.90 -1.42 31.63
N ALA A 120 -6.13 -0.56 30.95
CA ALA A 120 -6.41 -0.14 29.56
C ALA A 120 -6.34 -1.33 28.60
N ALA A 121 -5.30 -2.16 28.69
CA ALA A 121 -5.14 -3.35 27.86
C ALA A 121 -6.25 -4.39 28.10
N GLU A 122 -6.72 -4.56 29.34
CA GLU A 122 -7.85 -5.42 29.67
C GLU A 122 -9.15 -4.87 29.09
N SER A 123 -9.41 -3.56 29.26
CA SER A 123 -10.57 -2.87 28.66
C SER A 123 -10.59 -2.98 27.15
N TRP A 124 -9.43 -2.84 26.49
CA TRP A 124 -9.26 -2.98 25.05
C TRP A 124 -9.64 -4.38 24.59
N ARG A 125 -9.08 -5.43 25.21
CA ARG A 125 -9.38 -6.83 24.86
C ARG A 125 -10.83 -7.21 25.12
N LYS A 126 -11.43 -6.71 26.19
CA LYS A 126 -12.81 -7.02 26.55
C LYS A 126 -13.83 -6.55 25.52
N ARG A 127 -13.57 -5.42 24.85
CA ARG A 127 -14.39 -4.88 23.78
C ARG A 127 -13.79 -5.12 22.38
N GLY A 128 -12.81 -6.01 22.28
CA GLY A 128 -11.96 -6.18 21.13
C GLY A 128 -12.68 -6.08 19.78
N ARG A 129 -13.71 -6.92 19.55
CA ARG A 129 -14.43 -6.93 18.27
C ARG A 129 -15.14 -5.60 17.96
N GLU A 130 -15.78 -4.97 18.95
CA GLU A 130 -16.46 -3.67 18.74
C GLU A 130 -15.46 -2.59 18.36
N TRP A 131 -14.32 -2.53 19.06
CA TRP A 131 -13.26 -1.59 18.78
C TRP A 131 -12.63 -1.80 17.40
N LEU A 132 -12.45 -3.05 16.98
CA LEU A 132 -11.87 -3.35 15.68
C LEU A 132 -12.78 -2.93 14.54
N VAL A 133 -14.10 -3.11 14.66
CA VAL A 133 -15.07 -2.64 13.65
C VAL A 133 -15.05 -1.11 13.54
N GLU A 134 -15.07 -0.39 14.68
CA GLU A 134 -15.00 1.07 14.67
C GLU A 134 -13.65 1.57 14.13
N LEU A 135 -12.54 0.96 14.53
CA LEU A 135 -11.21 1.28 14.04
C LEU A 135 -11.10 1.07 12.53
N HIS A 136 -11.59 -0.07 12.01
CA HIS A 136 -11.57 -0.36 10.58
C HIS A 136 -12.39 0.66 9.78
N GLN A 137 -13.57 1.04 10.26
CA GLN A 137 -14.36 2.08 9.59
C GLN A 137 -13.62 3.41 9.51
N ARG A 138 -12.99 3.86 10.60
CA ARG A 138 -12.17 5.09 10.61
C ARG A 138 -10.96 5.00 9.66
N ILE A 139 -10.41 3.80 9.48
CA ILE A 139 -9.33 3.54 8.54
C ILE A 139 -9.82 3.71 7.10
N LEU A 140 -10.97 3.16 6.74
CA LEU A 140 -11.56 3.31 5.41
C LEU A 140 -11.86 4.78 5.08
N ASP A 141 -12.44 5.54 6.02
CA ASP A 141 -12.71 6.97 5.86
C ASP A 141 -11.42 7.77 5.62
N ARG A 142 -10.32 7.38 6.28
CA ARG A 142 -9.00 7.99 6.11
C ARG A 142 -8.42 7.73 4.72
N TYR A 143 -8.55 6.53 4.18
CA TYR A 143 -8.04 6.18 2.84
C TYR A 143 -8.65 7.02 1.73
N VAL A 144 -9.94 7.35 1.84
CA VAL A 144 -10.62 8.25 0.89
C VAL A 144 -9.96 9.64 0.87
N LYS A 145 -9.49 10.12 2.02
CA LYS A 145 -8.91 11.44 2.16
C LYS A 145 -7.43 11.51 1.77
N ASP A 146 -6.63 10.56 2.25
CA ASP A 146 -5.17 10.64 2.22
C ASP A 146 -4.54 9.80 1.10
N GLY A 147 -5.34 8.96 0.39
CA GLY A 147 -4.89 8.13 -0.72
C GLY A 147 -3.91 7.02 -0.30
N GLU A 148 -3.08 6.58 -1.22
CA GLU A 148 -2.22 5.39 -1.08
C GLU A 148 -0.74 5.78 -1.05
N VAL A 149 0.01 5.31 -0.04
CA VAL A 149 1.46 5.57 0.08
C VAL A 149 2.23 4.99 -1.11
N ALA A 150 1.85 3.81 -1.54
CA ALA A 150 2.57 3.06 -2.57
C ALA A 150 2.55 3.71 -3.96
N PHE A 151 1.51 4.45 -4.29
CA PHE A 151 1.25 4.81 -5.67
C PHE A 151 1.21 6.32 -5.93
N LEU A 152 1.08 7.14 -4.88
CA LEU A 152 1.07 8.58 -5.06
C LEU A 152 2.47 9.15 -5.27
N LEU A 153 2.59 10.11 -6.19
CA LEU A 153 3.83 10.86 -6.42
C LEU A 153 4.29 11.62 -5.17
N GLU A 154 3.34 12.11 -4.37
CA GLU A 154 3.56 12.82 -3.12
C GLU A 154 2.80 12.14 -1.97
N PRO A 155 3.27 10.99 -1.47
CA PRO A 155 2.53 10.21 -0.49
C PRO A 155 2.50 10.85 0.89
N ASN A 156 1.37 10.66 1.59
CA ASN A 156 1.28 10.89 3.03
C ASN A 156 1.83 9.66 3.77
N LEU A 157 3.06 9.74 4.28
CA LEU A 157 3.79 8.63 4.89
C LEU A 157 3.12 8.07 6.15
N LYS A 158 2.24 8.85 6.78
CA LYS A 158 1.59 8.47 8.03
C LYS A 158 0.14 8.06 7.83
N GLU A 159 -0.66 8.88 7.16
CA GLU A 159 -2.11 8.70 7.10
C GLU A 159 -2.57 7.98 5.82
N GLY A 160 -1.76 7.90 4.77
CA GLY A 160 -2.09 7.17 3.53
C GLY A 160 -2.24 5.65 3.77
N LEU A 161 -3.01 4.97 2.90
CA LEU A 161 -3.10 3.51 2.87
C LEU A 161 -1.69 2.90 2.69
N GLY A 162 -1.33 1.99 3.55
CA GLY A 162 0.03 1.43 3.62
C GLY A 162 1.03 2.29 4.41
N GLY A 163 0.56 3.33 5.13
CA GLY A 163 1.37 4.21 5.95
C GLY A 163 1.55 3.75 7.40
N LEU A 164 2.26 4.58 8.19
CA LEU A 164 2.54 4.29 9.59
C LEU A 164 1.28 4.05 10.42
N ARG A 165 0.17 4.72 10.10
CA ARG A 165 -1.08 4.56 10.85
C ARG A 165 -1.69 3.16 10.69
N ASP A 166 -1.48 2.50 9.54
CA ASP A 166 -1.94 1.13 9.34
C ASP A 166 -1.13 0.15 10.16
N ILE A 167 0.18 0.34 10.24
CA ILE A 167 1.04 -0.47 11.13
C ILE A 167 0.56 -0.35 12.58
N HIS A 168 0.28 0.89 13.04
CA HIS A 168 -0.23 1.10 14.39
C HIS A 168 -1.60 0.44 14.60
N ALA A 169 -2.49 0.55 13.62
CA ALA A 169 -3.81 -0.06 13.70
C ALA A 169 -3.74 -1.59 13.78
N LEU A 170 -2.84 -2.21 13.02
CA LEU A 170 -2.58 -3.66 13.10
C LEU A 170 -1.98 -4.06 14.44
N GLN A 171 -1.08 -3.26 15.02
CA GLN A 171 -0.58 -3.51 16.38
C GLN A 171 -1.70 -3.48 17.41
N TRP A 172 -2.61 -2.49 17.33
CA TRP A 172 -3.78 -2.43 18.20
C TRP A 172 -4.75 -3.58 17.97
N ALA A 173 -4.93 -4.00 16.72
CA ALA A 173 -5.78 -5.12 16.35
C ALA A 173 -5.27 -6.45 16.93
N VAL A 174 -3.97 -6.70 16.87
CA VAL A 174 -3.34 -7.86 17.51
C VAL A 174 -3.55 -7.85 19.03
N MET A 175 -3.44 -6.68 19.67
CA MET A 175 -3.71 -6.54 21.12
C MET A 175 -5.18 -6.79 21.47
N ALA A 176 -6.10 -6.61 20.51
CA ALA A 176 -7.53 -6.92 20.66
C ALA A 176 -7.87 -8.39 20.33
N GLY A 177 -6.90 -9.18 19.87
CA GLY A 177 -7.07 -10.61 19.60
C GLY A 177 -7.20 -10.98 18.12
N LEU A 178 -6.94 -10.04 17.19
CA LEU A 178 -6.81 -10.37 15.77
C LEU A 178 -5.52 -11.15 15.55
N ASP A 179 -5.60 -12.22 14.74
CA ASP A 179 -4.42 -13.02 14.45
C ASP A 179 -3.57 -12.39 13.32
N LEU A 180 -2.26 -12.40 13.55
CA LEU A 180 -1.26 -11.96 12.59
C LEU A 180 -0.06 -12.90 12.68
N SER A 181 0.39 -13.41 11.54
CA SER A 181 1.51 -14.35 11.49
C SER A 181 2.79 -13.72 12.06
N ALA A 182 3.72 -14.55 12.52
CA ALA A 182 5.02 -14.08 13.02
C ALA A 182 5.83 -13.41 11.89
N ASP A 183 5.66 -13.86 10.65
CA ASP A 183 6.31 -13.25 9.49
C ASP A 183 5.74 -11.87 9.19
N ASP A 184 4.41 -11.72 9.19
CA ASP A 184 3.78 -10.41 8.96
C ASP A 184 4.19 -9.38 10.03
N ARG A 185 4.24 -9.80 11.30
CA ARG A 185 4.73 -8.90 12.37
C ARG A 185 6.14 -8.42 12.11
N ARG A 186 7.03 -9.33 11.71
CA ARG A 186 8.42 -8.98 11.36
C ARG A 186 8.49 -8.07 10.13
N GLN A 187 7.68 -8.35 9.10
CA GLN A 187 7.61 -7.49 7.91
C GLN A 187 7.11 -6.08 8.27
N LEU A 188 6.08 -5.97 9.12
CA LEU A 188 5.59 -4.67 9.57
C LEU A 188 6.64 -3.89 10.39
N GLU A 189 7.48 -4.56 11.18
CA GLU A 189 8.60 -3.90 11.88
C GLU A 189 9.59 -3.30 10.89
N LEU A 190 9.99 -4.05 9.85
CA LEU A 190 10.87 -3.56 8.79
C LEU A 190 10.24 -2.39 8.01
N CYS A 191 8.97 -2.50 7.66
CA CYS A 191 8.23 -1.43 7.00
C CYS A 191 8.16 -0.17 7.87
N ASN A 192 7.93 -0.33 9.17
CA ASN A 192 7.92 0.79 10.12
C ASN A 192 9.26 1.52 10.17
N GLU A 193 10.37 0.79 10.13
CA GLU A 193 11.71 1.41 10.11
C GLU A 193 11.92 2.30 8.88
N VAL A 194 11.50 1.85 7.69
CA VAL A 194 11.62 2.62 6.45
C VAL A 194 10.75 3.87 6.49
N LEU A 195 9.45 3.72 6.79
CA LEU A 195 8.50 4.84 6.80
C LEU A 195 8.82 5.85 7.90
N LEU A 196 9.16 5.39 9.11
CA LEU A 196 9.54 6.27 10.21
C LEU A 196 10.87 6.96 9.92
N GLY A 197 11.83 6.26 9.31
CA GLY A 197 13.09 6.83 8.85
C GLY A 197 12.90 7.95 7.85
N ALA A 198 12.10 7.73 6.81
CA ALA A 198 11.75 8.74 5.80
C ALA A 198 11.00 9.94 6.44
N ARG A 199 10.06 9.69 7.35
CA ARG A 199 9.32 10.73 8.09
C ARG A 199 10.25 11.58 8.97
N VAL A 200 11.19 10.97 9.69
CA VAL A 200 12.19 11.67 10.50
C VAL A 200 13.09 12.54 9.62
N ALA A 201 13.53 12.02 8.48
CA ALA A 201 14.33 12.77 7.51
C ALA A 201 13.55 13.95 6.92
N LEU A 202 12.27 13.76 6.59
CA LEU A 202 11.36 14.80 6.11
C LEU A 202 11.20 15.92 7.13
N HIS A 203 10.94 15.59 8.40
CA HIS A 203 10.87 16.60 9.48
C HIS A 203 12.19 17.37 9.66
N ARG A 204 13.33 16.68 9.55
CA ARG A 204 14.65 17.32 9.64
C ARG A 204 14.93 18.27 8.47
N HIS A 205 14.51 17.88 7.26
CA HIS A 205 14.68 18.72 6.08
C HIS A 205 13.75 19.94 6.10
N THR A 206 12.47 19.72 6.34
CA THR A 206 11.45 20.78 6.27
C THR A 206 11.38 21.68 7.51
N ALA A 207 12.04 21.28 8.60
CA ALA A 207 11.97 21.93 9.93
C ALA A 207 10.52 22.09 10.44
N ARG A 208 9.64 21.16 10.09
CA ARG A 208 8.21 21.16 10.51
C ARG A 208 7.65 19.73 10.56
N ALA A 209 6.46 19.57 11.17
CA ALA A 209 5.70 18.32 11.20
C ALA A 209 5.02 18.08 9.83
N SER A 210 5.79 17.70 8.81
CA SER A 210 5.26 17.36 7.48
C SER A 210 5.06 15.86 7.37
N GLU A 211 3.89 15.44 6.92
CA GLU A 211 3.57 14.02 6.70
C GLU A 211 3.55 13.66 5.20
N ILE A 212 3.43 14.66 4.30
CA ILE A 212 3.44 14.49 2.85
C ILE A 212 4.87 14.67 2.34
N LEU A 213 5.41 13.65 1.70
CA LEU A 213 6.71 13.69 1.04
C LEU A 213 6.56 14.28 -0.37
N ARG A 214 6.72 15.60 -0.46
CA ARG A 214 6.56 16.34 -1.71
C ARG A 214 7.70 16.04 -2.67
N LEU A 215 7.45 16.25 -3.96
CA LEU A 215 8.43 16.01 -5.02
C LEU A 215 9.75 16.74 -4.78
N GLU A 216 9.66 18.01 -4.33
CA GLU A 216 10.82 18.85 -3.99
C GLU A 216 11.62 18.35 -2.77
N ASP A 217 10.97 17.63 -1.85
CA ASP A 217 11.58 17.11 -0.63
C ASP A 217 12.26 15.74 -0.83
N GLN A 218 11.90 14.99 -1.90
CA GLN A 218 12.33 13.59 -2.09
C GLN A 218 13.85 13.45 -2.21
N GLY A 219 14.52 14.29 -3.00
CA GLY A 219 15.96 14.26 -3.14
C GLY A 219 16.71 14.52 -1.80
N PRO A 220 16.42 15.63 -1.10
CA PRO A 220 17.02 15.87 0.22
C PRO A 220 16.72 14.78 1.25
N VAL A 221 15.50 14.24 1.26
CA VAL A 221 15.10 13.14 2.18
C VAL A 221 15.86 11.85 1.82
N ALA A 222 16.06 11.54 0.53
CA ALA A 222 16.85 10.39 0.09
C ALA A 222 18.29 10.47 0.64
N VAL A 223 18.93 11.62 0.52
CA VAL A 223 20.29 11.86 1.07
C VAL A 223 20.33 11.64 2.59
N LEU A 224 19.36 12.24 3.33
CA LEU A 224 19.29 12.11 4.79
C LEU A 224 18.98 10.67 5.25
N SER A 225 18.26 9.91 4.43
CA SER A 225 17.89 8.51 4.67
C SER A 225 18.90 7.51 4.07
N ARG A 226 19.99 8.01 3.44
CA ARG A 226 21.09 7.23 2.83
C ARG A 226 20.65 6.34 1.66
N TYR A 227 19.67 6.77 0.89
CA TYR A 227 19.34 6.15 -0.39
C TYR A 227 20.22 6.73 -1.51
N ALA A 228 20.48 5.90 -2.53
CA ALA A 228 21.34 6.28 -3.65
C ALA A 228 20.74 7.40 -4.52
N SER A 229 19.41 7.48 -4.57
CA SER A 229 18.66 8.50 -5.31
C SER A 229 17.26 8.68 -4.70
N ASP A 230 16.56 9.73 -5.14
CA ASP A 230 15.14 9.93 -4.84
C ASP A 230 14.27 8.80 -5.42
N ASP A 231 14.59 8.26 -6.60
CA ASP A 231 13.90 7.08 -7.15
C ASP A 231 14.09 5.84 -6.27
N ALA A 232 15.29 5.62 -5.73
CA ALA A 232 15.55 4.51 -4.82
C ALA A 232 14.76 4.65 -3.49
N LEU A 233 14.64 5.88 -2.97
CA LEU A 233 13.81 6.17 -1.81
C LEU A 233 12.33 5.90 -2.11
N MET A 234 11.82 6.42 -3.23
CA MET A 234 10.40 6.29 -3.58
C MET A 234 10.03 4.83 -3.90
N ALA A 235 10.92 4.08 -4.56
CA ALA A 235 10.72 2.66 -4.78
C ALA A 235 10.63 1.88 -3.45
N ALA A 236 11.51 2.17 -2.49
CA ALA A 236 11.46 1.56 -1.17
C ALA A 236 10.17 1.94 -0.40
N ILE A 237 9.72 3.20 -0.47
CA ILE A 237 8.46 3.65 0.14
C ILE A 237 7.27 2.96 -0.52
N ALA A 238 7.25 2.84 -1.86
CA ALA A 238 6.20 2.15 -2.59
C ALA A 238 6.14 0.66 -2.21
N GLU A 239 7.28 -0.02 -2.15
CA GLU A 239 7.37 -1.42 -1.77
C GLU A 239 6.83 -1.67 -0.35
N VAL A 240 7.26 -0.87 0.63
CA VAL A 240 6.77 -1.03 2.01
C VAL A 240 5.30 -0.63 2.14
N GLY A 241 4.85 0.40 1.42
CA GLY A 241 3.44 0.81 1.39
C GLY A 241 2.53 -0.30 0.86
N ARG A 242 2.93 -0.95 -0.25
CA ARG A 242 2.22 -2.13 -0.80
C ARG A 242 2.19 -3.29 0.19
N LYS A 243 3.34 -3.58 0.83
CA LYS A 243 3.44 -4.65 1.83
C LYS A 243 2.52 -4.41 3.02
N VAL A 244 2.53 -3.22 3.59
CA VAL A 244 1.65 -2.84 4.72
C VAL A 244 0.18 -2.91 4.31
N ALA A 245 -0.18 -2.36 3.13
CA ALA A 245 -1.55 -2.39 2.62
C ALA A 245 -2.05 -3.83 2.43
N TRP A 246 -1.22 -4.71 1.86
CA TRP A 246 -1.57 -6.12 1.66
C TRP A 246 -1.77 -6.86 3.00
N ILE A 247 -0.84 -6.70 3.97
CA ILE A 247 -0.99 -7.31 5.30
C ILE A 247 -2.23 -6.77 6.01
N ALA A 248 -2.52 -5.47 5.87
CA ALA A 248 -3.70 -4.85 6.47
C ALA A 248 -5.00 -5.42 5.87
N ASP A 249 -5.05 -5.56 4.54
CA ASP A 249 -6.20 -6.11 3.86
C ASP A 249 -6.48 -7.56 4.29
N GLU A 250 -5.44 -8.41 4.36
CA GLU A 250 -5.53 -9.78 4.87
C GLU A 250 -6.01 -9.84 6.35
N ALA A 251 -5.50 -8.94 7.16
CA ALA A 251 -5.86 -8.90 8.59
C ALA A 251 -7.30 -8.46 8.80
N TRP A 252 -7.74 -7.39 8.14
CA TRP A 252 -9.09 -6.85 8.29
C TRP A 252 -10.18 -7.77 7.72
N ALA A 253 -9.86 -8.61 6.74
CA ALA A 253 -10.79 -9.64 6.24
C ALA A 253 -11.28 -10.62 7.32
N GLN A 254 -10.54 -10.80 8.39
CA GLN A 254 -10.96 -11.64 9.52
C GLN A 254 -12.18 -11.07 10.27
N LEU A 255 -12.44 -9.77 10.15
CA LEU A 255 -13.59 -9.12 10.78
C LEU A 255 -14.90 -9.32 10.02
N ASP A 256 -14.80 -9.39 8.70
CA ASP A 256 -15.97 -9.48 7.80
C ASP A 256 -15.84 -10.72 6.89
N PRO A 257 -16.00 -11.91 7.45
CA PRO A 257 -15.91 -13.13 6.68
C PRO A 257 -17.05 -13.20 5.65
N PRO A 258 -16.81 -13.78 4.45
CA PRO A 258 -17.80 -13.92 3.42
C PRO A 258 -19.12 -14.50 3.93
N ALA A 259 -20.25 -13.95 3.46
CA ALA A 259 -21.60 -14.36 3.89
C ALA A 259 -21.93 -15.81 3.51
N ASP A 260 -21.39 -16.29 2.39
CA ASP A 260 -21.65 -17.63 1.82
C ASP A 260 -20.47 -18.58 2.10
N ARG A 261 -20.11 -18.74 3.37
CA ARG A 261 -19.10 -19.74 3.75
C ARG A 261 -19.66 -21.14 3.58
N SER A 262 -18.98 -21.92 2.75
CA SER A 262 -19.23 -23.36 2.63
C SER A 262 -17.89 -24.09 2.83
N PRO A 263 -17.77 -24.91 3.89
CA PRO A 263 -16.58 -25.71 4.08
C PRO A 263 -16.50 -26.89 3.10
N ILE A 264 -17.52 -27.05 2.25
CA ILE A 264 -17.54 -28.10 1.23
C ILE A 264 -16.76 -27.58 0.01
N PRO A 265 -15.65 -28.23 -0.39
CA PRO A 265 -14.87 -27.84 -1.56
C PRO A 265 -15.72 -27.85 -2.84
N GLN A 266 -15.75 -26.73 -3.54
CA GLN A 266 -16.34 -26.63 -4.88
C GLN A 266 -15.22 -26.53 -5.90
N LEU A 267 -15.09 -27.50 -6.79
CA LEU A 267 -14.14 -27.44 -7.90
C LEU A 267 -14.53 -26.32 -8.88
N VAL A 268 -13.68 -25.32 -9.06
CA VAL A 268 -13.88 -24.16 -9.95
C VAL A 268 -12.98 -24.18 -11.18
N ALA A 269 -11.84 -24.86 -11.09
CA ALA A 269 -10.95 -25.16 -12.22
C ALA A 269 -10.11 -26.40 -11.87
N PRO A 270 -9.42 -27.04 -12.83
CA PRO A 270 -8.56 -28.20 -12.53
C PRO A 270 -7.54 -27.86 -11.42
N GLY A 271 -7.62 -28.58 -10.30
CA GLY A 271 -6.76 -28.39 -9.13
C GLY A 271 -7.09 -27.17 -8.26
N VAL A 272 -8.19 -26.44 -8.55
CA VAL A 272 -8.57 -25.21 -7.87
C VAL A 272 -9.96 -25.34 -7.27
N GLN A 273 -10.09 -25.04 -5.98
CA GLN A 273 -11.32 -25.18 -5.19
C GLN A 273 -11.71 -23.86 -4.54
N LEU A 274 -13.00 -23.61 -4.46
CA LEU A 274 -13.60 -22.55 -3.62
C LEU A 274 -14.03 -23.21 -2.31
N ILE A 275 -13.46 -22.74 -1.19
CA ILE A 275 -13.77 -23.22 0.16
C ILE A 275 -13.90 -22.00 1.07
N ASP A 276 -14.98 -21.92 1.83
CA ASP A 276 -15.24 -20.84 2.80
C ASP A 276 -15.10 -19.41 2.25
N GLY A 277 -15.30 -19.24 0.92
CA GLY A 277 -15.20 -17.95 0.25
C GLY A 277 -13.78 -17.56 -0.14
N GLU A 278 -12.84 -18.51 -0.17
CA GLU A 278 -11.46 -18.32 -0.64
C GLU A 278 -11.09 -19.38 -1.68
N ILE A 279 -10.15 -19.06 -2.55
CA ILE A 279 -9.61 -19.99 -3.54
C ILE A 279 -8.46 -20.79 -2.92
N HIS A 280 -8.58 -22.10 -2.97
CA HIS A 280 -7.61 -23.07 -2.49
C HIS A 280 -7.05 -23.93 -3.62
N ILE A 281 -5.81 -24.35 -3.46
CA ILE A 281 -5.19 -25.39 -4.29
C ILE A 281 -5.44 -26.74 -3.63
N ALA A 282 -6.02 -27.68 -4.37
CA ALA A 282 -6.26 -29.02 -3.88
C ALA A 282 -4.97 -29.66 -3.34
N GLU A 283 -5.09 -30.48 -2.27
CA GLU A 283 -3.92 -30.99 -1.56
C GLU A 283 -3.09 -32.00 -2.40
N ASP A 284 -3.74 -32.69 -3.33
CA ASP A 284 -3.16 -33.71 -4.20
C ASP A 284 -2.43 -33.16 -5.43
N ILE A 285 -2.45 -31.84 -5.63
CA ILE A 285 -1.79 -31.20 -6.78
C ILE A 285 -0.31 -30.96 -6.50
N ASP A 286 0.54 -31.48 -7.39
CA ASP A 286 1.96 -31.13 -7.45
C ASP A 286 2.15 -29.83 -8.27
N ILE A 287 2.41 -28.75 -7.56
CA ILE A 287 2.56 -27.40 -8.13
C ILE A 287 3.81 -27.34 -9.04
N ALA A 288 4.86 -28.12 -8.73
CA ALA A 288 6.10 -28.09 -9.49
C ALA A 288 5.94 -28.68 -10.92
N GLU A 289 4.95 -29.56 -11.11
CA GLU A 289 4.65 -30.20 -12.38
C GLU A 289 3.72 -29.39 -13.28
N ASP A 290 3.07 -28.32 -12.73
CA ASP A 290 2.08 -27.54 -13.46
C ASP A 290 2.35 -26.02 -13.34
N PRO A 291 3.20 -25.46 -14.19
CA PRO A 291 3.54 -24.05 -14.16
C PRO A 291 2.33 -23.13 -14.42
N THR A 292 1.28 -23.61 -15.13
CA THR A 292 0.09 -22.79 -15.44
C THR A 292 -0.93 -22.75 -14.31
N LEU A 293 -0.80 -23.60 -13.29
CA LEU A 293 -1.68 -23.62 -12.13
C LEU A 293 -1.81 -22.22 -11.49
N LEU A 294 -0.69 -21.49 -11.41
CA LEU A 294 -0.63 -20.13 -10.92
C LEU A 294 -1.67 -19.21 -11.58
N LEU A 295 -1.76 -19.21 -12.91
CA LEU A 295 -2.71 -18.37 -13.65
C LEU A 295 -4.15 -18.85 -13.49
N ARG A 296 -4.38 -20.17 -13.40
CA ARG A 296 -5.71 -20.73 -13.16
C ARG A 296 -6.25 -20.36 -11.78
N VAL A 297 -5.40 -20.44 -10.75
CA VAL A 297 -5.74 -20.01 -9.38
C VAL A 297 -6.07 -18.52 -9.37
N ALA A 298 -5.23 -17.71 -10.00
CA ALA A 298 -5.44 -16.26 -10.10
C ALA A 298 -6.74 -15.90 -10.84
N THR A 299 -6.99 -16.53 -11.98
CA THR A 299 -8.21 -16.30 -12.77
C THR A 299 -9.47 -16.73 -11.99
N ALA A 300 -9.41 -17.85 -11.29
CA ALA A 300 -10.52 -18.31 -10.45
C ALA A 300 -10.83 -17.31 -9.32
N ALA A 301 -9.80 -16.78 -8.66
CA ALA A 301 -9.96 -15.78 -7.60
C ALA A 301 -10.54 -14.47 -8.13
N ALA A 302 -10.03 -13.97 -9.25
CA ALA A 302 -10.53 -12.74 -9.88
C ALA A 302 -12.01 -12.89 -10.32
N ARG A 303 -12.38 -14.00 -10.98
CA ARG A 303 -13.76 -14.29 -11.40
C ARG A 303 -14.74 -14.39 -10.25
N ALA A 304 -14.33 -15.05 -9.18
CA ALA A 304 -15.17 -15.18 -7.99
C ALA A 304 -15.20 -13.90 -7.14
N GLY A 305 -14.32 -12.93 -7.39
CA GLY A 305 -14.19 -11.73 -6.57
C GLY A 305 -13.75 -12.05 -5.14
N VAL A 306 -12.96 -13.11 -4.94
CA VAL A 306 -12.50 -13.61 -3.64
C VAL A 306 -10.97 -13.67 -3.58
N ARG A 307 -10.44 -13.85 -2.38
CA ARG A 307 -9.00 -14.01 -2.16
C ARG A 307 -8.52 -15.41 -2.49
N ILE A 308 -7.22 -15.52 -2.72
CA ILE A 308 -6.51 -16.80 -2.69
C ILE A 308 -6.14 -17.07 -1.23
N ASP A 309 -6.46 -18.26 -0.72
CA ASP A 309 -6.06 -18.70 0.61
C ASP A 309 -4.55 -18.53 0.82
N ARG A 310 -4.19 -18.07 2.02
CA ARG A 310 -2.81 -17.75 2.36
C ARG A 310 -1.86 -18.95 2.22
N SER A 311 -2.29 -20.14 2.64
CA SER A 311 -1.47 -21.36 2.54
C SER A 311 -1.26 -21.76 1.09
N SER A 312 -2.26 -21.56 0.24
CA SER A 312 -2.18 -21.78 -1.21
C SER A 312 -1.21 -20.80 -1.88
N LEU A 313 -1.23 -19.51 -1.50
CA LEU A 313 -0.25 -18.52 -1.96
C LEU A 313 1.18 -18.87 -1.53
N ASP A 314 1.36 -19.32 -0.30
CA ASP A 314 2.67 -19.72 0.23
C ASP A 314 3.19 -20.97 -0.51
N ARG A 315 2.32 -21.97 -0.74
CA ARG A 315 2.65 -23.16 -1.56
C ARG A 315 3.05 -22.78 -2.99
N LEU A 316 2.35 -21.83 -3.64
CA LEU A 316 2.75 -21.31 -4.95
C LEU A 316 4.11 -20.62 -4.87
N GLY A 317 4.33 -19.79 -3.86
CA GLY A 317 5.60 -19.11 -3.63
C GLY A 317 6.79 -20.07 -3.50
N ASP A 318 6.59 -21.17 -2.80
CA ASP A 318 7.64 -22.17 -2.55
C ASP A 318 7.88 -23.12 -3.73
N ALA A 319 6.82 -23.57 -4.40
CA ALA A 319 6.87 -24.68 -5.33
C ALA A 319 6.69 -24.32 -6.82
N SER A 320 6.17 -23.11 -7.18
CA SER A 320 6.00 -22.75 -8.58
C SER A 320 7.34 -22.75 -9.33
N PRO A 321 7.44 -23.48 -10.45
CA PRO A 321 8.67 -23.53 -11.23
C PRO A 321 8.94 -22.20 -11.93
N VAL A 322 10.19 -22.00 -12.35
CA VAL A 322 10.50 -21.01 -13.39
C VAL A 322 9.87 -21.47 -14.70
N TRP A 323 9.22 -20.53 -15.38
CA TRP A 323 8.51 -20.87 -16.61
C TRP A 323 9.47 -21.27 -17.72
N PRO A 324 9.14 -22.30 -18.51
CA PRO A 324 9.96 -22.71 -19.63
C PRO A 324 9.91 -21.69 -20.78
N ASP A 325 10.90 -21.74 -21.64
CA ASP A 325 10.96 -21.01 -22.90
C ASP A 325 10.96 -22.05 -24.05
N PRO A 326 9.94 -22.09 -24.92
CA PRO A 326 8.70 -21.28 -24.89
C PRO A 326 7.77 -21.64 -23.73
N TRP A 327 6.77 -20.78 -23.48
CA TRP A 327 5.73 -21.00 -22.48
C TRP A 327 4.94 -22.29 -22.75
N PRO A 328 4.37 -22.91 -21.72
CA PRO A 328 3.48 -24.05 -21.90
C PRO A 328 2.31 -23.72 -22.83
N ALA A 329 1.85 -24.70 -23.59
CA ALA A 329 0.70 -24.52 -24.47
C ALA A 329 -0.53 -24.06 -23.66
N GLY A 330 -1.22 -23.02 -24.14
CA GLY A 330 -2.39 -22.43 -23.47
C GLY A 330 -2.06 -21.40 -22.38
N ALA A 331 -0.79 -21.25 -21.98
CA ALA A 331 -0.42 -20.33 -20.92
C ALA A 331 -0.72 -18.85 -21.25
N SER A 332 -0.60 -18.47 -22.51
CA SER A 332 -0.98 -17.13 -22.97
C SER A 332 -2.48 -16.91 -22.87
N ASP A 333 -3.28 -17.92 -23.18
CA ASP A 333 -4.75 -17.85 -23.05
C ASP A 333 -5.14 -17.74 -21.58
N ASP A 334 -4.46 -18.44 -20.66
CA ASP A 334 -4.66 -18.34 -19.21
C ASP A 334 -4.30 -16.95 -18.70
N LEU A 335 -3.18 -16.35 -19.18
CA LEU A 335 -2.83 -14.97 -18.84
C LEU A 335 -3.88 -13.98 -19.36
N VAL A 336 -4.29 -14.09 -20.62
CA VAL A 336 -5.33 -13.25 -21.21
C VAL A 336 -6.63 -13.38 -20.41
N ALA A 337 -7.02 -14.59 -20.02
CA ALA A 337 -8.21 -14.83 -19.21
C ALA A 337 -8.15 -14.08 -17.86
N LEU A 338 -6.98 -14.06 -17.20
CA LEU A 338 -6.78 -13.27 -15.98
C LEU A 338 -6.87 -11.76 -16.25
N LEU A 339 -6.21 -11.26 -17.30
CA LEU A 339 -6.19 -9.84 -17.64
C LEU A 339 -7.59 -9.30 -18.01
N LEU A 340 -8.42 -10.13 -18.64
CA LEU A 340 -9.79 -9.80 -19.00
C LEU A 340 -10.73 -9.64 -17.79
N GLU A 341 -10.37 -10.13 -16.60
CA GLU A 341 -11.12 -9.90 -15.36
C GLU A 341 -10.99 -8.43 -14.87
N GLY A 342 -10.15 -7.62 -15.51
CA GLY A 342 -10.09 -6.17 -15.34
C GLY A 342 -9.78 -5.74 -13.90
N GLN A 343 -10.66 -4.93 -13.31
CA GLN A 343 -10.47 -4.42 -11.94
C GLN A 343 -10.36 -5.54 -10.90
N ALA A 344 -11.06 -6.67 -11.10
CA ALA A 344 -11.00 -7.81 -10.19
C ALA A 344 -9.65 -8.55 -10.22
N ALA A 345 -8.89 -8.43 -11.32
CA ALA A 345 -7.55 -9.01 -11.40
C ALA A 345 -6.51 -8.25 -10.54
N ILE A 346 -6.69 -6.95 -10.29
CA ILE A 346 -5.68 -6.12 -9.62
C ILE A 346 -5.30 -6.64 -8.21
N PRO A 347 -6.25 -6.92 -7.29
CA PRO A 347 -5.90 -7.46 -5.97
C PRO A 347 -5.19 -8.81 -6.05
N VAL A 348 -5.56 -9.63 -7.04
CA VAL A 348 -4.97 -10.95 -7.26
C VAL A 348 -3.53 -10.82 -7.80
N LEU A 349 -3.31 -9.95 -8.79
CA LEU A 349 -1.95 -9.64 -9.29
C LEU A 349 -1.06 -9.10 -8.17
N GLU A 350 -1.60 -8.25 -7.30
CA GLU A 350 -0.89 -7.77 -6.11
C GLU A 350 -0.50 -8.92 -5.18
N ALA A 351 -1.41 -9.84 -4.88
CA ALA A 351 -1.14 -11.01 -4.03
C ALA A 351 -0.04 -11.90 -4.61
N LEU A 352 -0.08 -12.14 -5.93
CA LEU A 352 0.96 -12.89 -6.63
C LEU A 352 2.31 -12.18 -6.59
N ASP A 353 2.32 -10.86 -6.80
CA ASP A 353 3.54 -10.06 -6.80
C ASP A 353 4.18 -10.00 -5.41
N GLN A 354 3.39 -9.99 -4.33
CA GLN A 354 3.88 -10.10 -2.95
C GLN A 354 4.64 -11.42 -2.66
N ARG A 355 4.46 -12.44 -3.49
CA ARG A 355 5.17 -13.73 -3.45
C ARG A 355 6.22 -13.88 -4.56
N ASN A 356 6.57 -12.81 -5.28
CA ASN A 356 7.47 -12.81 -6.43
C ASN A 356 7.05 -13.80 -7.54
N LEU A 357 5.74 -14.08 -7.67
CA LEU A 357 5.24 -15.04 -8.65
C LEU A 357 5.16 -14.43 -10.05
N LEU A 358 4.83 -13.15 -10.17
CA LEU A 358 4.78 -12.48 -11.48
C LEU A 358 6.14 -12.44 -12.18
N VAL A 359 7.23 -12.25 -11.46
CA VAL A 359 8.58 -12.24 -12.04
C VAL A 359 9.06 -13.64 -12.46
N ARG A 360 8.40 -14.71 -12.02
CA ARG A 360 8.66 -16.08 -12.53
C ARG A 360 8.01 -16.31 -13.88
N VAL A 361 6.86 -15.69 -14.12
CA VAL A 361 6.14 -15.72 -15.40
C VAL A 361 6.77 -14.75 -16.40
N LEU A 362 7.03 -13.53 -15.95
CA LEU A 362 7.55 -12.41 -16.72
C LEU A 362 8.76 -11.80 -15.99
N PRO A 363 9.98 -12.32 -16.19
CA PRO A 363 11.18 -11.76 -15.56
C PRO A 363 11.39 -10.27 -15.84
N GLU A 364 10.90 -9.79 -17.01
CA GLU A 364 10.94 -8.40 -17.43
C GLU A 364 10.09 -7.48 -16.55
N TRP A 365 9.22 -8.04 -15.72
CA TRP A 365 8.43 -7.30 -14.75
C TRP A 365 9.25 -6.72 -13.59
N ALA A 366 10.36 -7.37 -13.22
CA ALA A 366 11.15 -6.98 -12.04
C ALA A 366 11.59 -5.51 -12.02
N PRO A 367 12.09 -4.89 -13.12
CA PRO A 367 12.53 -3.51 -13.11
C PRO A 367 11.41 -2.46 -13.08
N VAL A 368 10.16 -2.84 -13.38
CA VAL A 368 9.01 -1.91 -13.33
C VAL A 368 8.29 -1.93 -11.98
N ARG A 369 8.54 -2.96 -11.14
CA ARG A 369 7.93 -3.07 -9.81
C ARG A 369 8.24 -1.86 -8.95
N SER A 370 7.19 -1.27 -8.39
CA SER A 370 7.28 -0.12 -7.50
C SER A 370 8.12 1.05 -8.07
N LYS A 371 8.31 1.10 -9.39
CA LYS A 371 9.11 2.15 -10.04
C LYS A 371 8.32 3.46 -10.08
N PRO A 372 8.83 4.56 -9.48
CA PRO A 372 8.14 5.84 -9.50
C PRO A 372 8.12 6.45 -10.89
N GLN A 373 7.03 7.15 -11.22
CA GLN A 373 6.92 7.96 -12.43
C GLN A 373 7.03 9.45 -12.07
N ARG A 374 8.00 10.16 -12.67
CA ARG A 374 8.31 11.57 -12.35
C ARG A 374 7.45 12.58 -13.10
N ASN A 375 6.67 12.13 -14.07
CA ASN A 375 5.74 13.00 -14.77
C ASN A 375 4.53 13.31 -13.87
N ALA A 376 4.27 14.59 -13.65
CA ALA A 376 3.19 15.07 -12.77
C ALA A 376 1.76 14.62 -13.17
N PHE A 377 1.59 14.14 -14.40
CA PHE A 377 0.29 13.61 -14.87
C PHE A 377 0.05 12.16 -14.43
N HIS A 378 1.10 11.39 -14.10
CA HIS A 378 0.96 10.00 -13.67
C HIS A 378 0.63 9.92 -12.18
N ARG A 379 -0.41 9.17 -11.89
CA ARG A 379 -0.87 8.92 -10.53
C ARG A 379 -0.13 7.76 -9.87
N TYR A 380 0.28 6.77 -10.65
CA TYR A 380 0.73 5.46 -10.18
C TYR A 380 2.20 5.19 -10.51
N THR A 381 2.83 4.25 -9.79
CA THR A 381 4.07 3.57 -10.19
C THR A 381 3.88 2.86 -11.53
N VAL A 382 4.97 2.52 -12.23
CA VAL A 382 4.90 1.91 -13.57
C VAL A 382 4.09 0.62 -13.56
N ASP A 383 4.38 -0.30 -12.63
CA ASP A 383 3.67 -1.57 -12.48
C ASP A 383 2.16 -1.38 -12.24
N ARG A 384 1.80 -0.51 -11.32
CA ARG A 384 0.38 -0.23 -11.04
C ARG A 384 -0.31 0.46 -12.21
N HIS A 385 0.37 1.35 -12.91
CA HIS A 385 -0.14 1.99 -14.12
C HIS A 385 -0.46 0.94 -15.20
N LEU A 386 0.45 -0.01 -15.43
CA LEU A 386 0.23 -1.10 -16.38
C LEU A 386 -1.00 -1.94 -16.02
N TRP A 387 -1.15 -2.35 -14.75
CA TRP A 387 -2.35 -3.09 -14.31
C TRP A 387 -3.62 -2.25 -14.43
N GLN A 388 -3.56 -0.96 -14.12
CA GLN A 388 -4.73 -0.10 -14.25
C GLN A 388 -5.10 0.12 -15.73
N THR A 389 -4.11 0.24 -16.61
CA THR A 389 -4.34 0.31 -18.06
C THR A 389 -5.00 -0.97 -18.58
N VAL A 390 -4.53 -2.14 -18.14
CA VAL A 390 -5.18 -3.43 -18.45
C VAL A 390 -6.63 -3.47 -17.96
N ALA A 391 -6.87 -3.05 -16.72
CA ALA A 391 -8.22 -3.03 -16.17
C ALA A 391 -9.17 -2.12 -16.94
N ASN A 392 -8.70 -0.92 -17.32
CA ASN A 392 -9.48 -0.01 -18.17
C ASN A 392 -9.67 -0.57 -19.58
N ALA A 393 -8.67 -1.24 -20.16
CA ALA A 393 -8.75 -1.89 -21.46
C ALA A 393 -9.77 -3.04 -21.48
N ALA A 394 -9.86 -3.80 -20.40
CA ALA A 394 -10.86 -4.86 -20.24
C ALA A 394 -12.30 -4.34 -20.32
N GLU A 395 -12.57 -3.11 -19.89
CA GLU A 395 -13.89 -2.47 -20.05
C GLU A 395 -14.20 -2.11 -21.51
N LEU A 396 -13.19 -1.97 -22.36
CA LEU A 396 -13.31 -1.54 -23.75
C LEU A 396 -13.28 -2.70 -24.77
N VAL A 397 -13.17 -3.95 -24.32
CA VAL A 397 -13.05 -5.14 -25.20
C VAL A 397 -14.20 -5.29 -26.20
N HIS A 398 -15.40 -4.80 -25.85
CA HIS A 398 -16.57 -4.82 -26.72
C HIS A 398 -16.43 -3.94 -27.98
N ARG A 399 -15.39 -3.10 -28.07
CA ARG A 399 -15.12 -2.19 -29.19
C ARG A 399 -14.09 -2.73 -30.19
N VAL A 400 -13.46 -3.87 -29.89
CA VAL A 400 -12.35 -4.40 -30.68
C VAL A 400 -12.58 -5.83 -31.10
N LEU A 401 -11.97 -6.24 -32.21
CA LEU A 401 -12.07 -7.61 -32.70
C LEU A 401 -11.13 -8.60 -32.02
N ARG A 402 -10.05 -8.10 -31.37
CA ARG A 402 -9.00 -8.89 -30.72
C ARG A 402 -8.77 -8.40 -29.28
N PRO A 403 -9.73 -8.74 -28.35
CA PRO A 403 -9.60 -8.41 -26.93
C PRO A 403 -8.29 -8.89 -26.31
N ASP A 404 -7.82 -10.06 -26.72
CA ASP A 404 -6.58 -10.67 -26.29
C ASP A 404 -5.35 -9.77 -26.58
N LEU A 405 -5.23 -9.26 -27.80
CA LEU A 405 -4.14 -8.35 -28.17
C LEU A 405 -4.26 -6.99 -27.49
N LEU A 406 -5.48 -6.52 -27.21
CA LEU A 406 -5.68 -5.27 -26.48
C LEU A 406 -5.13 -5.36 -25.06
N VAL A 407 -5.47 -6.39 -24.28
CA VAL A 407 -5.03 -6.52 -22.89
C VAL A 407 -3.53 -6.85 -22.80
N ILE A 408 -2.98 -7.61 -23.76
CA ILE A 408 -1.54 -7.82 -23.90
C ILE A 408 -0.83 -6.48 -24.21
N GLY A 409 -1.31 -5.74 -25.21
CA GLY A 409 -0.77 -4.41 -25.53
C GLY A 409 -0.82 -3.46 -24.33
N ALA A 410 -1.91 -3.46 -23.57
CA ALA A 410 -2.05 -2.67 -22.35
C ALA A 410 -1.04 -3.07 -21.26
N LEU A 411 -0.76 -4.37 -21.10
CA LEU A 411 0.22 -4.85 -20.13
C LEU A 411 1.66 -4.45 -20.49
N PHE A 412 1.99 -4.37 -21.77
CA PHE A 412 3.37 -4.18 -22.21
C PHE A 412 3.68 -2.79 -22.81
N HIS A 413 2.71 -1.89 -22.99
CA HIS A 413 2.94 -0.62 -23.70
C HIS A 413 4.06 0.22 -23.09
N ASP A 414 4.23 0.18 -21.78
CA ASP A 414 5.20 0.96 -21.00
C ASP A 414 6.27 0.09 -20.29
N ILE A 415 6.39 -1.20 -20.64
CA ILE A 415 7.33 -2.12 -19.99
C ILE A 415 8.78 -1.64 -20.09
N GLY A 416 9.14 -0.94 -21.17
CA GLY A 416 10.45 -0.36 -21.38
C GLY A 416 10.85 0.71 -20.37
N LYS A 417 9.90 1.32 -19.67
CA LYS A 417 10.18 2.28 -18.57
C LYS A 417 11.01 1.66 -17.44
N GLY A 418 11.04 0.33 -17.32
CA GLY A 418 11.91 -0.38 -16.38
C GLY A 418 13.39 -0.26 -16.69
N TYR A 419 13.76 0.06 -17.92
CA TYR A 419 15.10 -0.07 -18.47
C TYR A 419 15.69 1.26 -18.94
N PRO A 420 17.03 1.37 -19.09
CA PRO A 420 17.67 2.54 -19.66
C PRO A 420 17.34 2.70 -21.16
N GLY A 421 17.19 3.93 -21.65
CA GLY A 421 16.94 4.25 -23.05
C GLY A 421 15.57 4.85 -23.29
N ASP A 422 15.18 4.98 -24.56
CA ASP A 422 13.82 5.34 -24.93
C ASP A 422 12.88 4.18 -24.62
N HIS A 423 11.88 4.40 -23.77
CA HIS A 423 11.01 3.33 -23.27
C HIS A 423 10.21 2.64 -24.38
N THR A 424 9.89 3.36 -25.44
CA THR A 424 9.16 2.83 -26.60
C THR A 424 10.05 1.89 -27.40
N GLU A 425 11.27 2.35 -27.75
CA GLU A 425 12.24 1.50 -28.49
C GLU A 425 12.60 0.25 -27.69
N VAL A 426 12.90 0.41 -26.40
CA VAL A 426 13.21 -0.70 -25.51
C VAL A 426 12.03 -1.68 -25.37
N GLY A 427 10.81 -1.15 -25.23
CA GLY A 427 9.58 -1.97 -25.15
C GLY A 427 9.37 -2.80 -26.42
N VAL A 428 9.59 -2.22 -27.60
CA VAL A 428 9.52 -2.90 -28.92
C VAL A 428 10.54 -4.02 -28.99
N GLU A 429 11.81 -3.75 -28.66
CA GLU A 429 12.88 -4.77 -28.65
C GLU A 429 12.59 -5.92 -27.70
N MET A 430 12.09 -5.60 -26.51
CA MET A 430 11.70 -6.61 -25.52
C MET A 430 10.55 -7.48 -26.02
N PHE A 431 9.48 -6.86 -26.56
CA PHE A 431 8.32 -7.62 -26.99
C PHE A 431 8.58 -8.49 -28.21
N ALA A 432 9.52 -8.10 -29.07
CA ALA A 432 10.00 -8.96 -30.18
C ALA A 432 10.54 -10.32 -29.68
N THR A 433 10.97 -10.42 -28.43
CA THR A 433 11.39 -11.66 -27.77
C THR A 433 10.27 -12.28 -26.94
N ILE A 434 9.52 -11.47 -26.21
CA ILE A 434 8.45 -11.91 -25.32
C ILE A 434 7.29 -12.55 -26.10
N GLY A 435 6.84 -11.94 -27.19
CA GLY A 435 5.72 -12.45 -28.00
C GLY A 435 5.90 -13.88 -28.47
N PRO A 436 7.01 -14.23 -29.17
CA PRO A 436 7.32 -15.61 -29.56
C PRO A 436 7.45 -16.55 -28.37
N ARG A 437 8.09 -16.12 -27.26
CA ARG A 437 8.18 -16.91 -26.02
C ARG A 437 6.81 -17.24 -25.44
N MET A 438 5.87 -16.29 -25.48
CA MET A 438 4.47 -16.50 -25.09
C MET A 438 3.71 -17.43 -26.06
N GLY A 439 4.25 -17.73 -27.22
CA GLY A 439 3.60 -18.54 -28.27
C GLY A 439 2.67 -17.73 -29.18
N LEU A 440 2.78 -16.42 -29.21
CA LEU A 440 2.04 -15.59 -30.18
C LEU A 440 2.56 -15.84 -31.59
N SER A 441 1.65 -15.75 -32.58
CA SER A 441 2.05 -15.75 -33.99
C SER A 441 2.89 -14.52 -34.34
N ASP A 442 3.69 -14.60 -35.43
CA ASP A 442 4.44 -13.43 -35.93
C ASP A 442 3.52 -12.26 -36.24
N ALA A 443 2.32 -12.53 -36.76
CA ALA A 443 1.33 -11.49 -37.06
C ALA A 443 0.79 -10.82 -35.79
N ASP A 444 0.45 -11.60 -34.75
CA ASP A 444 -0.04 -11.08 -33.47
C ASP A 444 1.08 -10.33 -32.72
N THR A 445 2.30 -10.85 -32.75
CA THR A 445 3.49 -10.18 -32.19
C THR A 445 3.69 -8.82 -32.87
N ALA A 446 3.59 -8.73 -34.20
CA ALA A 446 3.73 -7.48 -34.93
C ALA A 446 2.63 -6.46 -34.58
N VAL A 447 1.39 -6.92 -34.36
CA VAL A 447 0.29 -6.06 -33.88
C VAL A 447 0.62 -5.44 -32.52
N VAL A 448 1.04 -6.25 -31.53
CA VAL A 448 1.37 -5.73 -30.20
C VAL A 448 2.60 -4.82 -30.24
N ILE A 449 3.62 -5.14 -31.03
CA ILE A 449 4.77 -4.24 -31.28
C ILE A 449 4.29 -2.88 -31.79
N SER A 450 3.36 -2.87 -32.76
CA SER A 450 2.79 -1.61 -33.28
C SER A 450 2.01 -0.83 -32.21
N LEU A 451 1.31 -1.52 -31.30
CA LEU A 451 0.65 -0.87 -30.15
C LEU A 451 1.67 -0.22 -29.22
N ILE A 452 2.76 -0.91 -28.87
CA ILE A 452 3.84 -0.39 -28.03
C ILE A 452 4.52 0.81 -28.71
N GLU A 453 4.89 0.67 -29.99
CA GLU A 453 5.59 1.70 -30.75
C GLU A 453 4.76 2.99 -30.88
N HIS A 454 3.45 2.84 -31.01
CA HIS A 454 2.57 3.95 -31.34
C HIS A 454 1.61 4.35 -30.21
N HIS A 455 1.79 3.88 -28.97
CA HIS A 455 0.84 4.14 -27.87
C HIS A 455 0.60 5.64 -27.60
N LEU A 456 1.57 6.51 -27.87
CA LEU A 456 1.44 7.96 -27.73
C LEU A 456 0.91 8.68 -29.00
N LEU A 457 0.85 7.98 -30.15
CA LEU A 457 0.56 8.59 -31.45
C LEU A 457 -0.79 9.31 -31.48
N LEU A 458 -1.86 8.67 -31.03
CA LEU A 458 -3.21 9.26 -31.10
C LEU A 458 -3.37 10.41 -30.12
N ALA A 459 -2.86 10.30 -28.90
CA ALA A 459 -2.89 11.36 -27.90
C ALA A 459 -2.10 12.59 -28.35
N ASP A 460 -0.92 12.40 -28.92
CA ASP A 460 -0.10 13.47 -29.48
C ASP A 460 -0.75 14.12 -30.71
N THR A 461 -1.34 13.31 -31.60
CA THR A 461 -2.01 13.82 -32.81
C THR A 461 -3.24 14.64 -32.41
N ALA A 462 -4.09 14.16 -31.53
CA ALA A 462 -5.30 14.85 -31.07
C ALA A 462 -4.99 16.21 -30.42
N THR A 463 -3.84 16.33 -29.73
CA THR A 463 -3.49 17.56 -29.02
C THR A 463 -2.71 18.57 -29.84
N ARG A 464 -2.06 18.15 -30.95
CA ARG A 464 -1.09 18.99 -31.70
C ARG A 464 -1.43 19.18 -33.15
N ARG A 465 -2.44 18.52 -33.72
CA ARG A 465 -2.79 18.55 -35.13
C ARG A 465 -4.26 18.77 -35.38
N ASP A 466 -4.59 19.29 -36.55
CA ASP A 466 -5.97 19.32 -37.03
C ASP A 466 -6.36 17.93 -37.54
N LEU A 467 -7.37 17.33 -36.90
CA LEU A 467 -7.87 16.00 -37.23
C LEU A 467 -8.70 15.97 -38.50
N SER A 468 -9.16 17.13 -39.00
CA SER A 468 -9.87 17.25 -40.27
C SER A 468 -8.93 17.41 -41.50
N ASP A 469 -7.61 17.54 -41.27
CA ASP A 469 -6.61 17.65 -42.31
C ASP A 469 -6.26 16.28 -42.91
N ASP A 470 -6.45 16.12 -44.21
CA ASP A 470 -6.11 14.90 -44.98
C ASP A 470 -4.65 14.46 -44.77
N ALA A 471 -3.73 15.39 -44.58
CA ALA A 471 -2.33 15.07 -44.32
C ALA A 471 -2.15 14.41 -42.96
N THR A 472 -2.91 14.84 -41.94
CA THR A 472 -2.92 14.20 -40.59
C THR A 472 -3.46 12.80 -40.69
N ILE A 473 -4.62 12.62 -41.37
CA ILE A 473 -5.24 11.30 -41.58
C ILE A 473 -4.28 10.35 -42.29
N THR A 474 -3.67 10.83 -43.40
CA THR A 474 -2.72 10.05 -44.18
C THR A 474 -1.50 9.63 -43.37
N MET A 475 -0.97 10.51 -42.52
CA MET A 475 0.17 10.22 -41.65
C MET A 475 -0.16 9.11 -40.66
N VAL A 476 -1.31 9.19 -39.99
CA VAL A 476 -1.76 8.15 -39.04
C VAL A 476 -1.99 6.82 -39.75
N THR A 477 -2.70 6.83 -40.88
CA THR A 477 -3.00 5.63 -41.67
C THR A 477 -1.73 4.92 -42.14
N ASN A 478 -0.73 5.69 -42.63
CA ASN A 478 0.53 5.12 -43.07
C ASN A 478 1.36 4.51 -41.96
N LYS A 479 1.27 5.07 -40.74
CA LYS A 479 1.98 4.50 -39.57
C LYS A 479 1.34 3.22 -39.06
N LEU A 480 0.02 3.16 -38.98
CA LEU A 480 -0.68 2.04 -38.41
C LEU A 480 -0.94 0.89 -39.38
N GLY A 481 -1.04 1.15 -40.66
CA GLY A 481 -1.13 0.16 -41.72
C GLY A 481 -2.43 -0.66 -41.78
N SER A 482 -3.22 -0.71 -40.73
CA SER A 482 -4.48 -1.47 -40.68
C SER A 482 -5.52 -0.85 -39.72
N THR A 483 -6.81 -1.09 -40.04
CA THR A 483 -7.92 -0.69 -39.16
C THR A 483 -7.91 -1.47 -37.85
N LEU A 484 -7.48 -2.72 -37.86
CA LEU A 484 -7.35 -3.53 -36.63
C LEU A 484 -6.41 -2.84 -35.62
N VAL A 485 -5.22 -2.42 -36.07
CA VAL A 485 -4.25 -1.72 -35.21
C VAL A 485 -4.82 -0.38 -34.74
N LEU A 486 -5.53 0.36 -35.60
CA LEU A 486 -6.16 1.63 -35.24
C LEU A 486 -7.22 1.44 -34.13
N ASP A 487 -8.10 0.46 -34.27
CA ASP A 487 -9.15 0.19 -33.27
C ASP A 487 -8.55 -0.21 -31.93
N LEU A 488 -7.55 -1.09 -31.94
CA LEU A 488 -6.82 -1.51 -30.73
C LEU A 488 -6.08 -0.33 -30.09
N LEU A 489 -5.38 0.48 -30.90
CA LEU A 489 -4.63 1.62 -30.41
C LEU A 489 -5.55 2.70 -29.83
N HIS A 490 -6.71 2.93 -30.45
CA HIS A 490 -7.71 3.87 -29.91
C HIS A 490 -8.21 3.42 -28.52
N ALA A 491 -8.54 2.14 -28.36
CA ALA A 491 -8.95 1.58 -27.08
C ALA A 491 -7.81 1.66 -26.04
N LEU A 492 -6.58 1.32 -26.45
CA LEU A 492 -5.40 1.43 -25.59
C LEU A 492 -5.15 2.87 -25.14
N THR A 493 -5.21 3.85 -26.08
CA THR A 493 -5.00 5.28 -25.76
C THR A 493 -6.01 5.78 -24.73
N GLN A 494 -7.28 5.36 -24.84
CA GLN A 494 -8.30 5.69 -23.84
C GLN A 494 -7.97 5.04 -22.48
N ALA A 495 -7.64 3.76 -22.48
CA ALA A 495 -7.35 2.99 -21.28
C ALA A 495 -6.13 3.55 -20.52
N ASP A 496 -5.04 3.86 -21.24
CA ASP A 496 -3.81 4.47 -20.74
C ASP A 496 -4.07 5.87 -20.16
N SER A 497 -4.77 6.73 -20.92
CA SER A 497 -5.09 8.09 -20.46
C SER A 497 -5.91 8.09 -19.17
N LEU A 498 -6.88 7.18 -19.04
CA LEU A 498 -7.66 6.99 -17.80
C LEU A 498 -6.78 6.48 -16.63
N ALA A 499 -5.80 5.61 -16.91
CA ALA A 499 -4.86 5.12 -15.90
C ALA A 499 -3.82 6.18 -15.50
N THR A 500 -3.45 7.08 -16.40
CA THR A 500 -2.49 8.17 -16.14
C THR A 500 -3.03 9.13 -15.10
N GLY A 501 -4.30 9.56 -15.21
CA GLY A 501 -4.94 10.40 -14.22
C GLY A 501 -6.11 11.22 -14.76
N PRO A 502 -6.90 11.87 -13.88
CA PRO A 502 -8.11 12.59 -14.27
C PRO A 502 -7.87 13.75 -15.25
N SER A 503 -6.66 14.32 -15.26
CA SER A 503 -6.28 15.42 -16.17
C SER A 503 -5.81 14.92 -17.53
N ALA A 504 -5.48 13.63 -17.67
CA ALA A 504 -4.99 13.05 -18.91
C ALA A 504 -6.11 12.72 -19.90
N TRP A 505 -7.33 12.42 -19.42
CA TRP A 505 -8.52 12.17 -20.24
C TRP A 505 -9.59 13.23 -19.98
N SER A 506 -10.04 13.92 -21.00
CA SER A 506 -11.12 14.92 -20.95
C SER A 506 -12.15 14.62 -22.03
N GLU A 507 -13.38 15.18 -21.89
CA GLU A 507 -14.42 15.07 -22.92
C GLU A 507 -13.92 15.52 -24.29
N TRP A 508 -13.13 16.61 -24.35
CA TRP A 508 -12.51 17.10 -25.59
C TRP A 508 -11.51 16.11 -26.22
N LYS A 509 -10.83 15.29 -25.44
CA LYS A 509 -9.93 14.24 -25.97
C LYS A 509 -10.67 12.99 -26.40
N ALA A 510 -11.88 12.79 -25.87
CA ALA A 510 -12.76 11.67 -26.23
C ALA A 510 -13.46 11.88 -27.56
N GLU A 511 -13.66 13.14 -27.99
CA GLU A 511 -14.22 13.54 -29.31
C GLU A 511 -13.19 13.38 -30.43
#